data_76cb072c0948f3aa0de5678bf26e480a
#
_entry.id   76cb072c0948f3aa0de5678bf26e480a
#
_cell.length_a   1.000
_cell.length_b   1.000
_cell.length_c   1.000
_cell.angle_alpha   90.00
_cell.angle_beta   90.00
_cell.angle_gamma   90.00
#
_symmetry.space_group_name_H-M   'P 1'
#
loop_
_entity.id
_entity.type
_entity.pdbx_description
1 polymer ?
#
loop_
_entity_poly.entity_id
_entity_poly.type
_entity_poly.pdbx_seq_one_letter_code
_entity_poly.pdbx_strand_id
1 'polypeptide(L)'
;KYRVAYLAKVDGEERLYYADFMQDAEHKLLYKELQEQIALVLNQLPDRSREIFLLSRFRGLKNREIAEKLQISTTAVEKHIARALQYFSRHFSERYPVDLYIVILAWLMMEQK
;
A
#
# COMPACT_ATOMS: atom_id res chain seq x y z
N LYS A 1 -9.12 6.36 -12.80
CA LYS A 1 -10.21 5.97 -13.20
C LYS A 1 -10.38 4.61 -12.82
N TYR A 2 -9.84 3.88 -12.48
CA TYR A 2 -10.05 2.65 -12.19
C TYR A 2 -10.74 2.44 -10.95
N ARG A 3 -10.49 1.47 -10.32
CA ARG A 3 -11.21 1.09 -9.18
C ARG A 3 -11.09 2.03 -8.05
N VAL A 4 -10.07 2.80 -7.98
CA VAL A 4 -9.97 3.75 -6.94
C VAL A 4 -11.07 4.70 -6.96
N ALA A 5 -11.37 5.25 -8.13
CA ALA A 5 -12.44 6.21 -8.24
C ALA A 5 -13.75 5.60 -7.82
N TYR A 6 -13.98 4.37 -8.13
CA TYR A 6 -15.22 3.74 -7.79
C TYR A 6 -15.32 3.34 -6.34
N LEU A 7 -14.24 2.89 -5.78
CA LEU A 7 -14.24 2.52 -4.38
C LEU A 7 -14.53 3.71 -3.50
N ALA A 8 -14.12 4.87 -3.94
CA ALA A 8 -14.32 6.05 -3.14
C ALA A 8 -15.77 6.37 -2.92
N LYS A 9 -16.64 5.92 -3.83
CA LYS A 9 -18.03 6.24 -3.67
C LYS A 9 -18.75 5.32 -2.78
N VAL A 10 -18.32 4.16 -2.58
CA VAL A 10 -18.93 3.41 -1.69
C VAL A 10 -20.14 2.84 -1.84
N ASP A 11 -20.48 1.81 -2.13
CA ASP A 11 -21.70 1.24 -2.23
C ASP A 11 -21.52 -0.10 -2.71
N GLY A 12 -22.37 -1.00 -2.65
CA GLY A 12 -22.36 -2.32 -3.16
C GLY A 12 -22.04 -2.34 -4.63
N GLU A 13 -22.55 -1.39 -5.30
CA GLU A 13 -22.38 -1.28 -6.74
C GLU A 13 -20.92 -1.07 -7.09
N GLU A 14 -20.26 -0.29 -6.33
CA GLU A 14 -18.85 -0.06 -6.57
C GLU A 14 -18.05 -1.30 -6.32
N ARG A 15 -18.38 -2.04 -5.32
CA ARG A 15 -17.69 -3.27 -5.05
C ARG A 15 -17.84 -4.27 -6.17
N LEU A 16 -19.04 -4.34 -6.73
CA LEU A 16 -19.27 -5.23 -7.85
C LEU A 16 -18.42 -4.85 -9.02
N TYR A 17 -18.33 -3.57 -9.25
CA TYR A 17 -17.54 -3.08 -10.36
C TYR A 17 -16.07 -3.43 -10.16
N TYR A 18 -15.61 -3.30 -8.94
CA TYR A 18 -14.24 -3.62 -8.62
C TYR A 18 -13.97 -5.12 -8.85
N ALA A 19 -14.91 -5.95 -8.46
CA ALA A 19 -14.76 -7.38 -8.65
C ALA A 19 -14.68 -7.72 -10.13
N ASP A 20 -15.50 -7.09 -10.95
CA ASP A 20 -15.44 -7.31 -12.38
C ASP A 20 -14.12 -6.90 -12.93
N PHE A 21 -13.60 -5.77 -12.47
CA PHE A 21 -12.32 -5.28 -12.92
C PHE A 21 -11.25 -6.31 -12.62
N MET A 22 -11.28 -6.88 -11.45
CA MET A 22 -10.26 -7.83 -11.06
C MET A 22 -10.35 -9.14 -11.81
N GLN A 23 -11.51 -9.42 -12.39
CA GLN A 23 -11.66 -10.65 -13.13
C GLN A 23 -11.32 -10.50 -14.61
N ASP A 24 -11.18 -9.29 -15.06
CA ASP A 24 -10.81 -9.05 -16.45
C ASP A 24 -9.34 -9.42 -16.61
N ALA A 25 -9.01 -10.14 -17.66
CA ALA A 25 -7.63 -10.58 -17.89
C ALA A 25 -6.67 -9.41 -17.90
N GLU A 26 -7.09 -8.32 -18.51
CA GLU A 26 -6.26 -7.14 -18.61
C GLU A 26 -5.97 -6.57 -17.22
N HIS A 27 -6.96 -6.56 -16.38
CA HIS A 27 -6.79 -6.03 -15.04
C HIS A 27 -6.01 -6.96 -14.15
N LYS A 28 -6.10 -8.25 -14.40
CA LYS A 28 -5.29 -9.19 -13.66
C LYS A 28 -3.82 -9.00 -13.95
N LEU A 29 -3.51 -8.69 -15.20
CA LEU A 29 -2.14 -8.44 -15.58
C LEU A 29 -1.62 -7.18 -14.89
N LEU A 30 -2.44 -6.14 -14.86
CA LEU A 30 -2.07 -4.91 -14.17
C LEU A 30 -1.86 -5.17 -12.68
N TYR A 31 -2.73 -5.97 -12.09
CA TYR A 31 -2.61 -6.28 -10.67
C TYR A 31 -1.30 -6.98 -10.38
N LYS A 32 -0.93 -7.92 -11.25
CA LYS A 32 0.32 -8.65 -11.09
C LYS A 32 1.50 -7.70 -11.22
N GLU A 33 1.43 -6.79 -12.18
CA GLU A 33 2.50 -5.84 -12.36
C GLU A 33 2.65 -4.94 -11.15
N LEU A 34 1.52 -4.49 -10.57
CA LEU A 34 1.58 -3.66 -9.39
C LEU A 34 2.21 -4.39 -8.21
N GLN A 35 1.89 -5.66 -8.07
CA GLN A 35 2.49 -6.45 -7.00
C GLN A 35 4.00 -6.55 -7.18
N GLU A 36 4.44 -6.71 -8.41
CA GLU A 36 5.86 -6.77 -8.69
C GLU A 36 6.54 -5.45 -8.37
N GLN A 37 5.88 -4.33 -8.69
CA GLN A 37 6.45 -3.02 -8.39
C GLN A 37 6.52 -2.79 -6.89
N ILE A 38 5.52 -3.25 -6.17
CA ILE A 38 5.55 -3.13 -4.71
C ILE A 38 6.71 -3.94 -4.15
N ALA A 39 6.94 -5.13 -4.67
CA ALA A 39 8.05 -5.95 -4.21
C ALA A 39 9.39 -5.27 -4.48
N LEU A 40 9.51 -4.61 -5.63
CA LEU A 40 10.73 -3.89 -5.95
C LEU A 40 11.01 -2.80 -4.93
N VAL A 41 9.98 -2.04 -4.57
CA VAL A 41 10.16 -0.97 -3.61
C VAL A 41 10.52 -1.55 -2.24
N LEU A 42 9.85 -2.62 -1.85
CA LEU A 42 10.15 -3.24 -0.56
C LEU A 42 11.61 -3.66 -0.49
N ASN A 43 12.14 -4.17 -1.58
CA ASN A 43 13.53 -4.59 -1.59
C ASN A 43 14.50 -3.42 -1.52
N GLN A 44 14.05 -2.22 -1.85
CA GLN A 44 14.90 -1.05 -1.78
C GLN A 44 14.89 -0.40 -0.40
N LEU A 45 13.93 -0.76 0.43
CA LEU A 45 13.82 -0.15 1.74
C LEU A 45 14.95 -0.58 2.65
N PRO A 46 15.38 0.28 3.56
CA PRO A 46 16.31 -0.13 4.62
C PRO A 46 15.67 -1.27 5.41
N ASP A 47 16.49 -2.15 5.93
CA ASP A 47 16.01 -3.36 6.56
C ASP A 47 14.94 -3.12 7.64
N ARG A 48 15.22 -2.20 8.54
CA ARG A 48 14.27 -1.96 9.62
C ARG A 48 12.98 -1.34 9.12
N SER A 49 13.07 -0.44 8.17
CA SER A 49 11.87 0.17 7.60
C SER A 49 11.02 -0.88 6.88
N ARG A 50 11.68 -1.80 6.18
CA ARG A 50 10.96 -2.86 5.50
C ARG A 50 10.24 -3.74 6.50
N GLU A 51 10.94 -4.13 7.55
CA GLU A 51 10.37 -5.00 8.57
C GLU A 51 9.13 -4.36 9.20
N ILE A 52 9.26 -3.10 9.58
CA ILE A 52 8.16 -2.39 10.22
C ILE A 52 7.00 -2.21 9.26
N PHE A 53 7.29 -1.88 8.01
CA PHE A 53 6.24 -1.69 7.03
C PHE A 53 5.47 -3.00 6.79
N LEU A 54 6.20 -4.11 6.71
CA LEU A 54 5.55 -5.40 6.51
C LEU A 54 4.67 -5.76 7.70
N LEU A 55 5.15 -5.52 8.91
CA LEU A 55 4.34 -5.78 10.09
C LEU A 55 3.08 -4.94 10.08
N SER A 56 3.19 -3.69 9.67
CA SER A 56 2.06 -2.80 9.67
C SER A 56 1.04 -3.12 8.59
N ARG A 57 1.50 -3.24 7.35
CA ARG A 57 0.59 -3.34 6.24
C ARG A 57 0.19 -4.76 5.85
N PHE A 58 1.04 -5.71 6.08
CA PHE A 58 0.75 -7.08 5.66
C PHE A 58 0.39 -8.00 6.82
N ARG A 59 0.86 -7.68 8.02
CA ARG A 59 0.48 -8.46 9.18
C ARG A 59 -0.57 -7.76 10.03
N GLY A 60 -0.88 -6.50 9.73
CA GLY A 60 -1.94 -5.79 10.39
C GLY A 60 -1.69 -5.36 11.82
N LEU A 61 -0.44 -5.27 12.23
CA LEU A 61 -0.14 -4.84 13.57
C LEU A 61 -0.28 -3.34 13.70
N LYS A 62 -0.73 -2.90 14.86
CA LYS A 62 -0.82 -1.48 15.15
C LYS A 62 0.55 -0.96 15.55
N ASN A 63 0.74 0.34 15.42
CA ASN A 63 2.04 0.93 15.75
C ASN A 63 2.49 0.58 17.16
N ARG A 64 1.55 0.58 18.10
CA ARG A 64 1.91 0.25 19.48
C ARG A 64 2.40 -1.18 19.58
N GLU A 65 1.75 -2.09 18.85
CA GLU A 65 2.14 -3.49 18.88
C GLU A 65 3.52 -3.70 18.26
N ILE A 66 3.79 -2.98 17.18
CA ILE A 66 5.09 -3.07 16.53
C ILE A 66 6.17 -2.53 17.46
N ALA A 67 5.87 -1.41 18.12
CA ALA A 67 6.82 -0.81 19.04
C ALA A 67 7.17 -1.78 20.16
N GLU A 68 6.18 -2.45 20.70
CA GLU A 68 6.41 -3.41 21.76
C GLU A 68 7.21 -4.60 21.27
N LYS A 69 6.84 -5.09 20.10
CA LYS A 69 7.49 -6.27 19.56
C LYS A 69 8.96 -6.01 19.28
N LEU A 70 9.30 -4.86 18.77
CA LEU A 70 10.66 -4.53 18.41
C LEU A 70 11.40 -3.73 19.48
N GLN A 71 10.71 -3.40 20.55
CA GLN A 71 11.32 -2.66 21.66
C GLN A 71 11.86 -1.31 21.22
N ILE A 72 11.03 -0.56 20.50
CA ILE A 72 11.35 0.79 20.09
C ILE A 72 10.12 1.65 20.40
N SER A 73 10.25 2.95 20.22
CA SER A 73 9.15 3.85 20.50
C SER A 73 8.15 3.86 19.36
N THR A 74 6.92 4.26 19.64
CA THR A 74 5.94 4.39 18.57
C THR A 74 6.36 5.49 17.61
N THR A 75 7.05 6.53 18.11
CA THR A 75 7.55 7.57 17.23
C THR A 75 8.54 7.00 16.23
N ALA A 76 9.39 6.08 16.68
CA ALA A 76 10.34 5.44 15.78
C ALA A 76 9.60 4.60 14.72
N VAL A 77 8.54 3.90 15.14
CA VAL A 77 7.74 3.13 14.21
C VAL A 77 7.16 4.06 13.14
N GLU A 78 6.62 5.19 13.56
CA GLU A 78 6.03 6.14 12.63
C GLU A 78 7.04 6.68 11.64
N LYS A 79 8.25 6.93 12.09
CA LYS A 79 9.29 7.43 11.20
C LYS A 79 9.67 6.39 10.16
N HIS A 80 9.74 5.14 10.55
CA HIS A 80 10.08 4.09 9.60
C HIS A 80 8.96 3.89 8.58
N ILE A 81 7.71 3.99 9.02
CA ILE A 81 6.59 3.88 8.09
C ILE A 81 6.59 5.06 7.13
N ALA A 82 6.85 6.28 7.64
CA ALA A 82 6.89 7.46 6.79
C ALA A 82 8.00 7.32 5.74
N ARG A 83 9.14 6.77 6.14
CA ARG A 83 10.23 6.57 5.19
C ARG A 83 9.82 5.59 4.09
N ALA A 84 9.17 4.50 4.50
CA ALA A 84 8.71 3.53 3.50
C ALA A 84 7.74 4.16 2.53
N LEU A 85 6.81 4.96 3.04
CA LEU A 85 5.83 5.62 2.18
C LEU A 85 6.50 6.59 1.21
N GLN A 86 7.60 7.22 1.61
CA GLN A 86 8.31 8.09 0.70
C GLN A 86 8.91 7.31 -0.46
N TYR A 87 9.44 6.13 -0.19
CA TYR A 87 9.99 5.30 -1.26
C TYR A 87 8.88 4.90 -2.22
N PHE A 88 7.72 4.48 -1.69
CA PHE A 88 6.61 4.11 -2.54
C PHE A 88 6.11 5.30 -3.33
N SER A 89 5.98 6.45 -2.69
CA SER A 89 5.47 7.64 -3.35
C SER A 89 6.38 8.02 -4.52
N ARG A 90 7.67 8.01 -4.30
CA ARG A 90 8.59 8.39 -5.37
C ARG A 90 8.51 7.40 -6.53
N HIS A 91 8.52 6.12 -6.21
CA HIS A 91 8.53 5.10 -7.25
C HIS A 91 7.27 5.16 -8.10
N PHE A 92 6.11 5.24 -7.45
CA PHE A 92 4.86 5.18 -8.17
C PHE A 92 4.49 6.50 -8.83
N SER A 93 4.89 7.63 -8.26
CA SER A 93 4.59 8.91 -8.90
C SER A 93 5.34 9.06 -10.20
N GLU A 94 6.48 8.40 -10.33
CA GLU A 94 7.27 8.49 -11.54
C GLU A 94 6.81 7.53 -12.63
N ARG A 95 6.12 6.46 -12.23
CA ARG A 95 5.78 5.41 -13.18
C ARG A 95 4.32 5.34 -13.56
N TYR A 96 3.43 5.90 -12.79
CA TYR A 96 2.00 5.72 -13.03
C TYR A 96 1.26 7.03 -13.08
N PRO A 97 0.12 7.07 -13.77
CA PRO A 97 -0.69 8.28 -13.82
C PRO A 97 -1.15 8.66 -12.43
N VAL A 98 -1.47 9.92 -12.28
CA VAL A 98 -1.83 10.48 -10.99
C VAL A 98 -2.97 9.73 -10.31
N ASP A 99 -4.02 9.40 -11.06
CA ASP A 99 -5.15 8.74 -10.45
C ASP A 99 -4.78 7.35 -9.93
N LEU A 100 -3.98 6.61 -10.67
CA LEU A 100 -3.57 5.28 -10.22
C LEU A 100 -2.60 5.39 -9.04
N TYR A 101 -1.72 6.36 -9.13
CA TYR A 101 -0.76 6.61 -8.05
C TYR A 101 -1.50 6.95 -6.74
N ILE A 102 -2.53 7.77 -6.83
CA ILE A 102 -3.29 8.14 -5.65
C ILE A 102 -3.96 6.92 -5.03
N VAL A 103 -4.45 6.04 -5.87
CA VAL A 103 -5.10 4.85 -5.39
C VAL A 103 -4.14 3.99 -4.63
N ILE A 104 -2.97 3.76 -5.20
CA ILE A 104 -1.96 2.93 -4.58
C ILE A 104 -1.53 3.55 -3.27
N LEU A 105 -1.33 4.86 -3.28
CA LEU A 105 -0.89 5.54 -2.09
C LEU A 105 -1.96 5.47 -1.00
N ALA A 106 -3.21 5.63 -1.37
CA ALA A 106 -4.30 5.53 -0.42
C ALA A 106 -4.33 4.14 0.22
N TRP A 107 -4.15 3.11 -0.58
CA TRP A 107 -4.13 1.76 -0.06
C TRP A 107 -2.99 1.57 0.92
N LEU A 108 -1.81 2.09 0.57
CA LEU A 108 -0.65 1.94 1.44
C LEU A 108 -0.80 2.71 2.74
N MET A 109 -1.57 3.79 2.71
CA MET A 109 -1.73 4.62 3.90
C MET A 109 -2.93 4.22 4.74
N MET A 110 -3.72 3.25 4.28
CA MET A 110 -4.87 2.85 5.05
C MET A 110 -4.46 2.29 6.37
N GLU A 111 -5.21 2.72 7.38
CA GLU A 111 -4.87 2.31 8.72
C GLU A 111 -5.26 0.88 8.96
N GLN A 112 -4.45 0.14 9.64
CA GLN A 112 -4.77 -1.24 9.99
C GLN A 112 -5.58 -1.27 11.26
N LYS A 113 -6.58 -2.12 11.30
CA LYS A 113 -7.45 -2.17 12.48
C LYS A 113 -6.89 -2.99 13.60
#